data_fe1aa458d5fa23f9b12faeccdfc40ff8
#
_entry.id   fe1aa458d5fa23f9b12faeccdfc40ff8
#
_cell.length_a   1.000
_cell.length_b   1.000
_cell.length_c   1.000
_cell.angle_alpha   90.00
_cell.angle_beta   90.00
_cell.angle_gamma   90.00
#
_symmetry.space_group_name_H-M   'P 1'
#
loop_
_entity.id
_entity.type
_entity.pdbx_description
1 polymer ?
#
loop_
_entity_poly.entity_id
_entity_poly.type
_entity_poly.pdbx_seq_one_letter_code
_entity_poly.pdbx_strand_id
1 'polypeptide(L)'
;MRNPQPMGARNPRVAKTELTPDNYRNLVEAERKNERHINLYSTGYFWIAFEQSAFMLSKLFPKCAVLRANIPGYPFPVVMTMIKDNELRSYTREHIVKKPTPSHCILLTNAYDRSDFALWHRRQLNA
;
A
#
# COMPACT_ATOMS: atom_id res chain seq x y z
N MET A 1 -15.65 -6.53 -31.28
CA MET A 1 -15.61 -6.32 -30.95
C MET A 1 -15.20 -6.05 -30.52
N ARG A 2 -15.23 -6.28 -30.51
CA ARG A 2 -14.91 -6.19 -29.96
C ARG A 2 -14.70 -5.92 -29.23
N ASN A 3 -14.69 -6.01 -29.07
CA ASN A 3 -14.54 -5.73 -28.28
C ASN A 3 -14.22 -5.59 -27.58
N PRO A 4 -14.28 -5.79 -27.42
CA PRO A 4 -14.05 -5.64 -26.53
C PRO A 4 -13.51 -5.36 -25.85
N GLN A 5 -13.39 -5.55 -25.85
CA GLN A 5 -13.16 -5.28 -25.35
C GLN A 5 -13.23 -4.92 -24.68
N PRO A 6 -13.46 -5.21 -24.63
CA PRO A 6 -13.62 -4.71 -24.03
C PRO A 6 -13.40 -4.56 -23.17
N MET A 7 -13.09 -5.05 -23.07
CA MET A 7 -12.89 -4.87 -22.42
C MET A 7 -12.68 -4.26 -21.77
N GLY A 8 -12.59 -4.26 -21.66
CA GLY A 8 -12.63 -3.65 -21.30
C GLY A 8 -12.19 -3.17 -21.10
N ALA A 9 -13.23 -3.58 -21.90
CA ALA A 9 -12.61 -2.46 -21.80
C ALA A 9 -12.10 -2.13 -20.57
N ARG A 10 -11.65 -2.37 -20.55
CA ARG A 10 -11.04 -2.26 -19.37
C ARG A 10 -10.67 -0.89 -19.06
N ASN A 11 -10.78 -0.54 -17.88
CA ASN A 11 -10.48 0.80 -17.44
C ASN A 11 -8.97 0.93 -17.18
N PRO A 12 -8.23 1.65 -18.04
CA PRO A 12 -6.79 1.76 -17.88
C PRO A 12 -6.35 2.42 -16.58
N ARG A 13 -7.18 3.32 -16.03
CA ARG A 13 -6.82 3.99 -14.79
C ARG A 13 -6.83 3.04 -13.61
N VAL A 14 -7.77 2.11 -13.59
CA VAL A 14 -7.80 1.09 -12.57
C VAL A 14 -6.55 0.23 -12.67
N ALA A 15 -6.15 -0.13 -13.88
CA ALA A 15 -4.96 -0.93 -14.09
C ALA A 15 -3.70 -0.24 -13.54
N LYS A 16 -3.63 1.10 -13.62
CA LYS A 16 -2.46 1.84 -13.15
C LYS A 16 -2.29 1.80 -11.63
N THR A 17 -3.39 1.60 -10.89
CA THR A 17 -3.35 1.58 -9.43
C THR A 17 -3.43 0.18 -8.87
N GLU A 18 -3.61 -0.82 -9.74
CA GLU A 18 -3.63 -2.21 -9.29
C GLU A 18 -2.22 -2.71 -9.09
N LEU A 19 -2.12 -3.73 -8.23
CA LEU A 19 -0.85 -4.36 -7.93
C LEU A 19 -0.46 -5.29 -9.07
N THR A 20 0.30 -4.75 -10.00
CA THR A 20 0.87 -5.52 -11.10
C THR A 20 2.38 -5.42 -11.03
N PRO A 21 3.12 -6.38 -11.62
CA PRO A 21 4.58 -6.31 -11.61
C PRO A 21 5.13 -4.99 -12.17
N ASP A 22 4.43 -4.41 -13.14
CA ASP A 22 4.86 -3.15 -13.73
C ASP A 22 4.72 -1.96 -12.79
N ASN A 23 3.78 -2.04 -11.84
CA ASN A 23 3.49 -0.94 -10.93
C ASN A 23 4.21 -1.02 -9.58
N TYR A 24 4.62 -2.20 -9.15
CA TYR A 24 5.22 -2.37 -7.82
C TYR A 24 6.39 -1.42 -7.59
N ARG A 25 7.29 -1.36 -8.55
CA ARG A 25 8.48 -0.52 -8.42
C ARG A 25 8.10 0.94 -8.23
N ASN A 26 7.15 1.42 -9.04
CA ASN A 26 6.72 2.81 -8.96
C ASN A 26 6.06 3.12 -7.63
N LEU A 27 5.25 2.19 -7.12
CA LEU A 27 4.59 2.35 -5.84
C LEU A 27 5.60 2.44 -4.71
N VAL A 28 6.61 1.58 -4.73
CA VAL A 28 7.65 1.57 -3.70
C VAL A 28 8.50 2.84 -3.78
N GLU A 29 8.87 3.25 -4.97
CA GLU A 29 9.71 4.45 -5.12
C GLU A 29 8.97 5.72 -4.69
N ALA A 30 7.68 5.78 -4.93
CA ALA A 30 6.88 6.93 -4.51
C ALA A 30 6.83 7.07 -2.99
N GLU A 31 7.02 5.98 -2.25
CA GLU A 31 6.99 6.02 -0.79
C GLU A 31 8.13 6.85 -0.20
N ARG A 32 9.23 7.00 -0.90
CA ARG A 32 10.40 7.73 -0.36
C ARG A 32 10.09 9.15 0.06
N LYS A 33 9.12 9.79 -0.61
CA LYS A 33 8.73 11.17 -0.32
C LYS A 33 7.46 11.25 0.51
N ASN A 34 6.90 10.12 0.86
CA ASN A 34 5.64 10.06 1.58
C ASN A 34 5.87 10.32 3.07
N GLU A 35 5.12 11.26 3.63
CA GLU A 35 5.26 11.63 5.03
C GLU A 35 3.99 11.50 5.85
N ARG A 36 2.82 11.55 5.22
CA ARG A 36 1.55 11.62 5.93
C ARG A 36 0.46 10.75 5.38
N HIS A 37 0.71 10.09 4.26
CA HIS A 37 -0.33 9.32 3.58
C HIS A 37 -0.03 7.85 3.70
N ILE A 38 -1.04 7.09 4.08
CA ILE A 38 -0.92 5.64 4.06
C ILE A 38 -1.59 5.16 2.78
N ASN A 39 -0.80 4.75 1.82
CA ASN A 39 -1.29 4.21 0.56
C ASN A 39 -1.57 2.73 0.72
N LEU A 40 -2.84 2.36 0.53
CA LEU A 40 -3.30 0.98 0.65
C LEU A 40 -3.79 0.50 -0.71
N TYR A 41 -3.40 -0.71 -1.07
CA TYR A 41 -3.79 -1.32 -2.35
C TYR A 41 -4.51 -2.62 -2.08
N SER A 42 -5.66 -2.79 -2.74
CA SER A 42 -6.51 -3.97 -2.53
C SER A 42 -5.96 -5.19 -3.25
N THR A 43 -5.96 -6.31 -2.55
CA THR A 43 -5.69 -7.63 -3.13
C THR A 43 -6.94 -8.50 -3.11
N GLY A 44 -8.11 -7.90 -2.85
CA GLY A 44 -9.36 -8.60 -2.67
C GLY A 44 -9.76 -8.62 -1.21
N TYR A 45 -9.28 -9.59 -0.44
CA TYR A 45 -9.60 -9.69 0.97
C TYR A 45 -8.72 -8.83 1.87
N PHE A 46 -7.57 -8.41 1.36
CA PHE A 46 -6.58 -7.68 2.13
C PHE A 46 -6.25 -6.35 1.46
N TRP A 47 -5.77 -5.43 2.27
CA TRP A 47 -5.19 -4.17 1.81
C TRP A 47 -3.74 -4.17 2.23
N ILE A 48 -2.84 -3.86 1.30
CA ILE A 48 -1.41 -3.88 1.57
C ILE A 48 -0.80 -2.49 1.42
N ALA A 49 0.27 -2.28 2.18
CA ALA A 49 1.04 -1.04 2.16
C ALA A 49 2.53 -1.39 2.07
N PHE A 50 3.31 -0.48 1.49
CA PHE A 50 4.74 -0.69 1.29
C PHE A 50 5.54 0.38 2.02
N GLU A 51 6.70 0.02 2.53
CA GLU A 51 7.73 0.92 3.06
C GLU A 51 7.17 1.94 4.05
N GLN A 52 7.23 3.24 3.75
CA GLN A 52 6.76 4.28 4.65
C GLN A 52 5.28 4.13 4.99
N SER A 53 4.46 3.82 4.01
CA SER A 53 3.04 3.52 4.27
C SER A 53 2.90 2.31 5.17
N ALA A 54 3.74 1.28 5.00
CA ALA A 54 3.71 0.09 5.84
C ALA A 54 4.05 0.44 7.29
N PHE A 55 5.04 1.30 7.49
CA PHE A 55 5.43 1.75 8.82
C PHE A 55 4.27 2.49 9.50
N MET A 56 3.69 3.45 8.80
CA MET A 56 2.57 4.22 9.34
C MET A 56 1.35 3.35 9.63
N LEU A 57 1.08 2.39 8.74
CA LEU A 57 -0.03 1.47 8.96
C LEU A 57 0.18 0.62 10.20
N SER A 58 1.41 0.19 10.46
CA SER A 58 1.71 -0.63 11.63
C SER A 58 1.45 0.11 12.94
N LYS A 59 1.49 1.43 12.92
CA LYS A 59 1.16 2.24 14.09
C LYS A 59 -0.33 2.36 14.30
N LEU A 60 -1.10 2.45 13.22
CA LEU A 60 -2.56 2.49 13.32
C LEU A 60 -3.16 1.12 13.65
N PHE A 61 -2.53 0.07 13.14
CA PHE A 61 -3.00 -1.30 13.32
C PHE A 61 -1.84 -2.13 13.87
N PRO A 62 -1.58 -2.03 15.19
CA PRO A 62 -0.38 -2.68 15.77
C PRO A 62 -0.32 -4.18 15.59
N LYS A 63 -1.46 -4.82 15.31
CA LYS A 63 -1.50 -6.27 15.12
C LYS A 63 -1.48 -6.69 13.66
N CYS A 64 -1.25 -5.75 12.74
CA CYS A 64 -1.21 -6.09 11.32
C CYS A 64 -0.01 -7.01 11.02
N ALA A 65 -0.16 -7.79 9.95
CA ALA A 65 0.94 -8.62 9.49
C ALA A 65 2.02 -7.75 8.86
N VAL A 66 3.28 -8.04 9.19
CA VAL A 66 4.45 -7.36 8.62
C VAL A 66 5.28 -8.40 7.89
N LEU A 67 5.59 -8.14 6.63
CA LEU A 67 6.29 -9.08 5.77
C LEU A 67 7.46 -8.42 5.07
N ARG A 68 8.48 -9.23 4.81
CA ARG A 68 9.56 -8.84 3.91
C ARG A 68 9.24 -9.40 2.54
N ALA A 69 9.39 -8.60 1.51
CA ALA A 69 9.03 -9.01 0.16
C ALA A 69 10.10 -8.59 -0.85
N ASN A 70 10.24 -9.40 -1.90
CA ASN A 70 11.05 -9.04 -3.05
C ASN A 70 10.09 -8.71 -4.19
N ILE A 71 10.29 -7.55 -4.79
CA ILE A 71 9.38 -7.02 -5.80
C ILE A 71 10.05 -7.11 -7.16
N PRO A 72 9.33 -7.63 -8.17
CA PRO A 72 9.90 -7.70 -9.52
C PRO A 72 10.36 -6.32 -10.01
N GLY A 73 11.58 -6.27 -10.55
CA GLY A 73 12.14 -5.04 -11.07
C GLY A 73 12.70 -4.09 -10.04
N TYR A 74 12.72 -4.48 -8.76
CA TYR A 74 13.27 -3.66 -7.69
C TYR A 74 14.38 -4.46 -6.98
N PRO A 75 15.62 -3.95 -6.91
CA PRO A 75 16.78 -4.76 -6.47
C PRO A 75 16.87 -4.96 -4.95
N PHE A 76 16.12 -4.20 -4.17
CA PHE A 76 16.19 -4.28 -2.71
C PHE A 76 14.96 -4.92 -2.11
N PRO A 77 15.10 -5.63 -0.99
CA PRO A 77 13.92 -6.13 -0.29
C PRO A 77 13.11 -4.96 0.26
N VAL A 78 11.80 -5.13 0.33
CA VAL A 78 10.90 -4.11 0.86
C VAL A 78 10.13 -4.67 2.05
N VAL A 79 9.64 -3.78 2.90
CA VAL A 79 8.76 -4.15 4.00
C VAL A 79 7.33 -3.85 3.57
N MET A 80 6.45 -4.80 3.82
CA MET A 80 5.04 -4.72 3.46
C MET A 80 4.20 -5.04 4.69
N THR A 81 3.10 -4.34 4.85
CA THR A 81 2.11 -4.66 5.89
C THR A 81 0.78 -4.90 5.22
N MET A 82 -0.09 -5.65 5.90
CA MET A 82 -1.42 -5.88 5.38
C MET A 82 -2.46 -5.92 6.48
N ILE A 83 -3.66 -5.47 6.15
CA ILE A 83 -4.83 -5.56 7.02
C ILE A 83 -5.96 -6.18 6.22
N LYS A 84 -6.93 -6.74 6.94
CA LYS A 84 -8.10 -7.33 6.30
C LYS A 84 -9.06 -6.23 5.85
N ASP A 85 -9.83 -6.52 4.81
CA ASP A 85 -10.80 -5.58 4.29
C ASP A 85 -11.79 -5.11 5.37
N ASN A 86 -12.25 -6.02 6.24
CA ASN A 86 -13.18 -5.64 7.28
C ASN A 86 -12.55 -4.71 8.34
N GLU A 87 -11.24 -4.82 8.56
CA GLU A 87 -10.55 -3.90 9.46
C GLU A 87 -10.52 -2.50 8.88
N LEU A 88 -10.25 -2.38 7.59
CA LEU A 88 -10.26 -1.08 6.92
C LEU A 88 -11.67 -0.49 6.92
N ARG A 89 -12.69 -1.30 6.66
CA ARG A 89 -14.07 -0.82 6.68
C ARG A 89 -14.45 -0.25 8.03
N SER A 90 -14.05 -0.91 9.11
CA SER A 90 -14.32 -0.40 10.45
C SER A 90 -13.65 0.94 10.67
N TYR A 91 -12.42 1.09 10.22
CA TYR A 91 -11.69 2.34 10.34
C TYR A 91 -12.38 3.47 9.56
N THR A 92 -12.84 3.18 8.35
CA THR A 92 -13.43 4.21 7.47
C THR A 92 -14.79 4.70 7.97
N ARG A 93 -15.44 3.99 8.88
CA ARG A 93 -16.70 4.46 9.47
C ARG A 93 -16.49 5.69 10.34
N GLU A 94 -15.28 5.86 10.88
CA GLU A 94 -14.97 6.92 11.82
C GLU A 94 -13.94 7.92 11.32
N HIS A 95 -13.42 7.70 10.12
CA HIS A 95 -12.35 8.54 9.59
C HIS A 95 -12.60 8.84 8.12
N ILE A 96 -12.23 10.04 7.72
CA ILE A 96 -12.32 10.43 6.32
C ILE A 96 -11.14 9.84 5.57
N VAL A 97 -11.43 9.15 4.47
CA VAL A 97 -10.39 8.54 3.65
C VAL A 97 -10.60 8.94 2.20
N LYS A 98 -9.55 8.84 1.40
CA LYS A 98 -9.62 9.08 -0.03
C LYS A 98 -9.53 7.74 -0.76
N LYS A 99 -10.31 7.58 -1.81
CA LYS A 99 -10.26 6.39 -2.66
C LYS A 99 -10.17 6.81 -4.11
N PRO A 100 -8.96 7.11 -4.59
CA PRO A 100 -8.79 7.49 -6.00
C PRO A 100 -9.34 6.45 -6.97
N THR A 101 -9.25 5.17 -6.61
CA THR A 101 -9.88 4.08 -7.35
C THR A 101 -10.44 3.08 -6.35
N PRO A 102 -11.28 2.13 -6.80
CA PRO A 102 -11.78 1.09 -5.90
C PRO A 102 -10.68 0.23 -5.27
N SER A 103 -9.50 0.16 -5.89
CA SER A 103 -8.40 -0.66 -5.39
C SER A 103 -7.29 0.14 -4.71
N HIS A 104 -7.46 1.45 -4.55
CA HIS A 104 -6.47 2.31 -3.91
C HIS A 104 -7.15 3.18 -2.86
N CYS A 105 -6.76 3.05 -1.61
CA CYS A 105 -7.27 3.84 -0.50
C CYS A 105 -6.12 4.61 0.14
N ILE A 106 -6.37 5.86 0.48
CA ILE A 106 -5.37 6.71 1.12
C ILE A 106 -5.90 7.15 2.47
N LEU A 107 -5.17 6.79 3.53
CA LEU A 107 -5.46 7.27 4.88
C LEU A 107 -4.53 8.42 5.18
N LEU A 108 -5.05 9.43 5.87
CA LEU A 108 -4.24 10.56 6.29
C LEU A 108 -3.81 10.34 7.73
N THR A 109 -2.54 10.60 8.01
CA THR A 109 -2.00 10.44 9.35
C THR A 109 -1.01 11.57 9.64
N ASN A 110 -0.49 11.59 10.86
CA ASN A 110 0.54 12.55 11.24
C ASN A 110 1.87 12.17 10.60
N ALA A 111 2.71 13.17 10.38
CA ALA A 111 4.05 12.93 9.87
C ALA A 111 4.81 12.04 10.86
N TYR A 112 5.65 11.16 10.33
CA TYR A 112 6.47 10.26 11.12
C TYR A 112 7.90 10.78 11.21
N ASP A 113 8.64 10.28 12.21
CA ASP A 113 10.06 10.57 12.34
C ASP A 113 10.85 9.64 11.41
N ARG A 114 11.67 10.22 10.55
CA ARG A 114 12.43 9.42 9.57
C ARG A 114 13.43 8.49 10.23
N SER A 115 13.97 8.86 11.38
CA SER A 115 14.87 7.98 12.14
C SER A 115 14.13 6.77 12.65
N ASP A 116 12.91 6.97 13.13
CA ASP A 116 12.08 5.85 13.61
C ASP A 116 11.75 4.90 12.48
N PHE A 117 11.41 5.43 11.32
CA PHE A 117 11.16 4.58 10.16
C PHE A 117 12.40 3.78 9.78
N ALA A 118 13.56 4.43 9.72
CA ALA A 118 14.80 3.77 9.31
C ALA A 118 15.14 2.62 10.26
N LEU A 119 14.97 2.85 11.56
CA LEU A 119 15.23 1.82 12.56
C LEU A 119 14.26 0.65 12.44
N TRP A 120 12.97 0.96 12.32
CA TRP A 120 11.93 -0.05 12.15
C TRP A 120 12.18 -0.87 10.88
N HIS A 121 12.46 -0.19 9.78
CA HIS A 121 12.70 -0.82 8.48
C HIS A 121 13.86 -1.82 8.56
N ARG A 122 14.96 -1.40 9.16
CA ARG A 122 16.12 -2.26 9.35
C ARG A 122 15.80 -3.50 10.17
N ARG A 123 15.04 -3.33 11.24
CA ARG A 123 14.63 -4.45 12.08
C ARG A 123 13.81 -5.46 11.30
N GLN A 124 12.88 -4.98 10.48
CA GLN A 124 12.02 -5.87 9.71
C GLN A 124 12.82 -6.64 8.66
N LEU A 125 13.80 -6.00 8.04
CA LEU A 125 14.62 -6.66 7.04
C LEU A 125 15.55 -7.71 7.65
N ASN A 126 15.93 -7.54 8.91
CA ASN A 126 16.84 -8.44 9.60
C ASN A 126 16.14 -9.47 10.48
N ALA A 127 14.84 -9.42 10.53
CA ALA A 127 14.04 -10.32 11.38
C ALA A 127 13.98 -11.75 10.82
#